data_5a341159cda7ca7103110b869b6e4ae5
#
_entry.id   5a341159cda7ca7103110b869b6e4ae5
#
_cell.length_a   1.000
_cell.length_b   1.000
_cell.length_c   1.000
_cell.angle_alpha   90.00
_cell.angle_beta   90.00
_cell.angle_gamma   90.00
#
_symmetry.space_group_name_H-M   'P 1'
#
loop_
_entity.id
_entity.type
_entity.pdbx_description
1 polymer ?
#
loop_
_entity_poly.entity_id
_entity_poly.type
_entity_poly.pdbx_seq_one_letter_code
_entity_poly.pdbx_strand_id
1 'polypeptide(L)'
;MAEMVRLRPGIQFDLFTEVPEWFFADSLPKCFSYRRLSSDVGMVQLSPFIEDLDATVDRLDHSPLADPSAVGALAGELRARSCDLVVSDIAPLGLATAKRAGIPSVLVENFTWDWIYFNIEEAPSRLRDHGHRMAEIFALADLRIQTEPECERLPAAFRVAPVARFPKLTRAEVLSRLAVPDNEKMVVVSMGGVPWDSSGFSAFEHADGAWIVVPGGTEGPARRRGRLLLLPFHADIYHPDLVAASDAVVSKLGYSTVAEAYCGASALAYVERSRFPESPVLARWVEGNMVAAKIEKDDLESGAWLEVVDELFTAPPKNSDRQNGATEAAEIILKSYGSNLG
;
A
#
# COMPACT_ATOMS: atom_id res chain seq x y z
N MET A 1 -5.18 -5.22 10.73
CA MET A 1 -6.05 -4.58 11.76
C MET A 1 -7.52 -5.00 11.61
N ALA A 2 -8.22 -4.75 10.50
CA ALA A 2 -9.65 -5.11 10.35
C ALA A 2 -9.92 -6.59 10.65
N GLU A 3 -9.09 -7.50 10.16
CA GLU A 3 -9.18 -8.94 10.45
C GLU A 3 -8.92 -9.28 11.93
N MET A 4 -8.01 -8.57 12.59
CA MET A 4 -7.80 -8.76 14.03
C MET A 4 -9.06 -8.41 14.84
N VAL A 5 -9.73 -7.29 14.49
CA VAL A 5 -11.02 -6.92 15.14
C VAL A 5 -12.11 -7.93 14.82
N ARG A 6 -12.18 -8.42 13.57
CA ARG A 6 -13.17 -9.44 13.18
C ARG A 6 -12.98 -10.75 13.93
N LEU A 7 -11.73 -11.19 14.09
CA LEU A 7 -11.40 -12.45 14.78
C LEU A 7 -11.47 -12.29 16.32
N ARG A 8 -11.17 -11.11 16.82
CA ARG A 8 -11.23 -10.81 18.25
C ARG A 8 -11.86 -9.43 18.50
N PRO A 9 -13.17 -9.34 18.64
CA PRO A 9 -13.85 -8.12 19.03
C PRO A 9 -13.34 -7.59 20.39
N GLY A 10 -13.20 -6.28 20.52
CA GLY A 10 -12.71 -5.63 21.74
C GLY A 10 -11.27 -5.11 21.65
N ILE A 11 -10.48 -5.54 20.65
CA ILE A 11 -9.16 -4.96 20.41
C ILE A 11 -9.31 -3.47 20.09
N GLN A 12 -8.48 -2.64 20.74
CA GLN A 12 -8.34 -1.22 20.49
C GLN A 12 -6.99 -0.94 19.85
N PHE A 13 -6.93 0.00 18.92
CA PHE A 13 -5.69 0.42 18.28
C PHE A 13 -5.33 1.86 18.63
N ASP A 14 -4.07 2.09 18.95
CA ASP A 14 -3.48 3.42 18.98
C ASP A 14 -2.64 3.58 17.70
N LEU A 15 -3.10 4.42 16.77
CA LEU A 15 -2.47 4.61 15.47
C LEU A 15 -1.51 5.79 15.51
N PHE A 16 -0.25 5.56 15.16
CA PHE A 16 0.82 6.56 15.07
C PHE A 16 1.36 6.57 13.64
N THR A 17 0.90 7.54 12.83
CA THR A 17 1.24 7.57 11.39
C THR A 17 0.96 8.95 10.78
N GLU A 18 1.56 9.24 9.63
CA GLU A 18 1.21 10.41 8.79
C GLU A 18 0.07 10.11 7.81
N VAL A 19 -0.31 8.84 7.61
CA VAL A 19 -1.47 8.48 6.78
C VAL A 19 -2.73 9.11 7.38
N PRO A 20 -3.58 9.78 6.58
CA PRO A 20 -4.74 10.49 7.10
C PRO A 20 -5.72 9.58 7.86
N GLU A 21 -6.33 10.11 8.93
CA GLU A 21 -7.26 9.36 9.79
C GLU A 21 -8.42 8.72 9.02
N TRP A 22 -8.98 9.41 8.01
CA TRP A 22 -10.08 8.89 7.20
C TRP A 22 -9.76 7.54 6.53
N PHE A 23 -8.49 7.33 6.15
CA PHE A 23 -8.06 6.06 5.53
C PHE A 23 -8.30 4.85 6.46
N PHE A 24 -8.09 5.05 7.75
CA PHE A 24 -8.36 4.02 8.75
C PHE A 24 -9.85 3.93 9.08
N ALA A 25 -10.55 5.07 9.17
CA ALA A 25 -11.99 5.12 9.40
C ALA A 25 -12.77 4.42 8.28
N ASP A 26 -12.28 4.44 7.05
CA ASP A 26 -12.85 3.70 5.93
C ASP A 26 -12.70 2.17 6.07
N SER A 27 -11.72 1.70 6.83
CA SER A 27 -11.39 0.26 6.91
C SER A 27 -11.72 -0.37 8.26
N LEU A 28 -11.75 0.44 9.34
CA LEU A 28 -11.91 -0.03 10.71
C LEU A 28 -13.22 0.46 11.32
N PRO A 29 -13.89 -0.35 12.17
CA PRO A 29 -14.92 0.17 13.06
C PRO A 29 -14.28 1.20 14.02
N LYS A 30 -15.12 1.91 14.82
CA LYS A 30 -14.65 2.90 15.81
C LYS A 30 -13.93 2.23 17.00
N CYS A 31 -12.80 1.59 16.73
CA CYS A 31 -11.96 0.89 17.71
C CYS A 31 -10.51 1.37 17.69
N PHE A 32 -10.28 2.65 17.36
CA PHE A 32 -8.94 3.22 17.34
C PHE A 32 -8.91 4.66 17.85
N SER A 33 -7.76 5.05 18.41
CA SER A 33 -7.33 6.43 18.55
C SER A 33 -6.30 6.76 17.45
N TYR A 34 -6.21 8.02 17.04
CA TYR A 34 -5.31 8.46 15.98
C TYR A 34 -4.41 9.59 16.47
N ARG A 35 -3.12 9.47 16.17
CA ARG A 35 -2.15 10.53 16.37
C ARG A 35 -1.26 10.67 15.15
N ARG A 36 -1.27 11.85 14.54
CA ARG A 36 -0.35 12.14 13.44
C ARG A 36 1.09 12.16 13.94
N LEU A 37 1.91 11.27 13.43
CA LEU A 37 3.32 11.12 13.77
C LEU A 37 4.09 10.63 12.56
N SER A 38 5.25 11.21 12.28
CA SER A 38 6.20 10.68 11.31
C SER A 38 6.88 9.44 11.90
N SER A 39 6.24 8.28 11.75
CA SER A 39 6.72 6.99 12.23
C SER A 39 7.71 6.33 11.26
N ASP A 40 7.71 6.80 10.02
CA ASP A 40 8.54 6.36 8.93
C ASP A 40 8.85 7.53 7.99
N VAL A 41 10.04 7.58 7.44
CA VAL A 41 10.42 8.55 6.41
C VAL A 41 10.17 8.00 5.02
N GLY A 42 10.41 6.71 4.86
CA GLY A 42 10.30 6.06 3.56
C GLY A 42 11.27 6.64 2.53
N MET A 43 10.73 6.95 1.37
CA MET A 43 11.46 7.60 0.26
C MET A 43 10.72 8.89 -0.13
N VAL A 44 11.42 10.02 -0.10
CA VAL A 44 10.88 11.28 -0.63
C VAL A 44 10.76 11.17 -2.14
N GLN A 45 9.65 11.61 -2.69
CA GLN A 45 9.35 11.52 -4.11
C GLN A 45 9.07 12.91 -4.69
N LEU A 46 9.68 13.22 -5.83
CA LEU A 46 9.37 14.41 -6.64
C LEU A 46 8.15 14.16 -7.52
N SER A 47 7.93 12.91 -7.92
CA SER A 47 6.77 12.45 -8.69
C SER A 47 6.50 10.98 -8.39
N PRO A 48 5.41 10.37 -8.86
CA PRO A 48 5.16 8.94 -8.70
C PRO A 48 6.30 8.03 -9.16
N PHE A 49 7.21 8.53 -10.01
CA PHE A 49 8.27 7.77 -10.68
C PHE A 49 9.68 8.25 -10.37
N ILE A 50 9.84 9.33 -9.60
CA ILE A 50 11.15 9.97 -9.35
C ILE A 50 11.35 10.14 -7.85
N GLU A 51 12.39 9.50 -7.34
CA GLU A 51 12.83 9.58 -5.95
C GLU A 51 13.82 10.75 -5.77
N ASP A 52 13.75 11.42 -4.60
CA ASP A 52 14.71 12.43 -4.15
C ASP A 52 15.54 11.84 -3.01
N LEU A 53 16.76 11.38 -3.35
CA LEU A 53 17.63 10.72 -2.37
C LEU A 53 18.23 11.70 -1.36
N ASP A 54 18.53 12.92 -1.78
CA ASP A 54 19.13 13.93 -0.89
C ASP A 54 18.07 14.42 0.12
N ALA A 55 16.86 14.74 -0.34
CA ALA A 55 15.75 15.08 0.55
C ALA A 55 15.36 13.90 1.46
N THR A 56 15.53 12.65 1.00
CA THR A 56 15.32 11.46 1.85
C THR A 56 16.33 11.43 2.98
N VAL A 57 17.62 11.63 2.70
CA VAL A 57 18.69 11.72 3.71
C VAL A 57 18.39 12.82 4.71
N ASP A 58 18.07 14.02 4.24
CA ASP A 58 17.79 15.16 5.11
C ASP A 58 16.59 14.89 6.04
N ARG A 59 15.54 14.24 5.56
CA ARG A 59 14.41 13.83 6.41
C ARG A 59 14.77 12.75 7.42
N LEU A 60 15.62 11.80 7.04
CA LEU A 60 16.11 10.74 7.93
C LEU A 60 16.94 11.32 9.08
N ASP A 61 17.81 12.29 8.80
CA ASP A 61 18.65 12.96 9.81
C ASP A 61 17.83 13.72 10.87
N HIS A 62 16.64 14.20 10.48
CA HIS A 62 15.76 14.99 11.37
C HIS A 62 14.53 14.20 11.84
N SER A 63 14.48 12.89 11.54
CA SER A 63 13.35 12.04 11.94
C SER A 63 13.33 11.80 13.45
N PRO A 64 12.15 11.51 14.06
CA PRO A 64 12.07 11.14 15.48
C PRO A 64 12.94 9.93 15.84
N LEU A 65 13.24 9.06 14.87
CA LEU A 65 14.13 7.91 15.06
C LEU A 65 15.58 8.33 15.32
N ALA A 66 16.01 9.47 14.80
CA ALA A 66 17.36 10.01 15.01
C ALA A 66 17.54 10.63 16.43
N ASP A 67 16.44 10.89 17.14
CA ASP A 67 16.46 11.47 18.49
C ASP A 67 16.09 10.43 19.57
N PRO A 68 17.06 9.95 20.38
CA PRO A 68 16.81 9.01 21.46
C PRO A 68 15.81 9.54 22.51
N SER A 69 15.69 10.86 22.67
CA SER A 69 14.74 11.47 23.63
C SER A 69 13.30 11.34 23.11
N ALA A 70 13.08 11.50 21.80
CA ALA A 70 11.79 11.28 21.17
C ALA A 70 11.34 9.81 21.28
N VAL A 71 12.24 8.86 21.01
CA VAL A 71 11.99 7.42 21.20
C VAL A 71 11.65 7.11 22.67
N GLY A 72 12.39 7.72 23.63
CA GLY A 72 12.13 7.58 25.06
C GLY A 72 10.76 8.11 25.49
N ALA A 73 10.37 9.27 24.98
CA ALA A 73 9.06 9.88 25.25
C ALA A 73 7.91 9.02 24.71
N LEU A 74 8.02 8.54 23.45
CA LEU A 74 7.05 7.63 22.85
C LEU A 74 6.93 6.30 23.62
N ALA A 75 8.06 5.73 24.06
CA ALA A 75 8.05 4.53 24.89
C ALA A 75 7.32 4.75 26.22
N GLY A 76 7.48 5.94 26.84
CA GLY A 76 6.69 6.35 28.00
C GLY A 76 5.20 6.44 27.72
N GLU A 77 4.83 6.97 26.57
CA GLU A 77 3.44 7.08 26.12
C GLU A 77 2.80 5.70 25.89
N LEU A 78 3.47 4.78 25.19
CA LEU A 78 2.95 3.42 25.01
C LEU A 78 2.68 2.72 26.33
N ARG A 79 3.57 2.85 27.32
CA ARG A 79 3.35 2.31 28.68
C ARG A 79 2.17 2.97 29.39
N ALA A 80 2.05 4.30 29.29
CA ALA A 80 0.94 5.04 29.89
C ALA A 80 -0.42 4.68 29.29
N ARG A 81 -0.45 4.29 28.02
CA ARG A 81 -1.64 3.78 27.32
C ARG A 81 -1.89 2.29 27.58
N SER A 82 -1.01 1.62 28.31
CA SER A 82 -1.08 0.17 28.55
C SER A 82 -1.11 -0.65 27.24
N CYS A 83 -0.29 -0.25 26.26
CA CYS A 83 -0.19 -0.99 25.00
C CYS A 83 0.45 -2.37 25.26
N ASP A 84 -0.21 -3.42 24.80
CA ASP A 84 0.22 -4.82 24.97
C ASP A 84 1.12 -5.31 23.83
N LEU A 85 1.01 -4.71 22.65
CA LEU A 85 1.70 -5.11 21.44
C LEU A 85 1.91 -3.91 20.52
N VAL A 86 3.07 -3.86 19.87
CA VAL A 86 3.32 -2.95 18.74
C VAL A 86 3.33 -3.74 17.43
N VAL A 87 2.47 -3.37 16.49
CA VAL A 87 2.52 -3.89 15.11
C VAL A 87 3.06 -2.79 14.20
N SER A 88 4.17 -3.06 13.55
CA SER A 88 4.84 -2.14 12.63
C SER A 88 4.69 -2.62 11.20
N ASP A 89 4.13 -1.75 10.36
CA ASP A 89 4.13 -1.88 8.91
C ASP A 89 5.34 -1.09 8.39
N ILE A 90 6.48 -1.76 8.26
CA ILE A 90 7.81 -1.24 7.88
C ILE A 90 8.25 0.09 8.53
N ALA A 91 7.63 0.48 9.64
CA ALA A 91 7.93 1.72 10.37
C ALA A 91 8.97 1.47 11.49
N PRO A 92 10.26 1.82 11.30
CA PRO A 92 11.31 1.46 12.25
C PRO A 92 11.14 2.12 13.62
N LEU A 93 10.53 3.31 13.68
CA LEU A 93 10.26 3.99 14.94
C LEU A 93 9.39 3.15 15.89
N GLY A 94 8.42 2.41 15.34
CA GLY A 94 7.57 1.51 16.13
C GLY A 94 8.38 0.44 16.86
N LEU A 95 9.30 -0.23 16.16
CA LEU A 95 10.17 -1.28 16.74
C LEU A 95 11.14 -0.73 17.77
N ALA A 96 11.81 0.38 17.46
CA ALA A 96 12.71 1.04 18.41
C ALA A 96 11.98 1.45 19.70
N THR A 97 10.76 1.98 19.57
CA THR A 97 9.92 2.39 20.68
C THR A 97 9.43 1.18 21.48
N ALA A 98 8.97 0.12 20.82
CA ALA A 98 8.55 -1.12 21.47
C ALA A 98 9.69 -1.71 22.32
N LYS A 99 10.89 -1.83 21.75
CA LYS A 99 12.08 -2.30 22.46
C LYS A 99 12.39 -1.45 23.69
N ARG A 100 12.32 -0.13 23.55
CA ARG A 100 12.56 0.82 24.66
C ARG A 100 11.47 0.76 25.73
N ALA A 101 10.24 0.42 25.36
CA ALA A 101 9.11 0.27 26.26
C ALA A 101 9.08 -1.09 26.96
N GLY A 102 9.77 -2.11 26.44
CA GLY A 102 9.66 -3.50 26.88
C GLY A 102 8.35 -4.16 26.47
N ILE A 103 7.77 -3.70 25.35
CA ILE A 103 6.52 -4.22 24.76
C ILE A 103 6.88 -5.13 23.57
N PRO A 104 6.25 -6.30 23.42
CA PRO A 104 6.44 -7.16 22.27
C PRO A 104 6.13 -6.44 20.95
N SER A 105 6.81 -6.85 19.88
CA SER A 105 6.67 -6.22 18.56
C SER A 105 6.52 -7.23 17.44
N VAL A 106 5.69 -6.87 16.46
CA VAL A 106 5.51 -7.59 15.20
C VAL A 106 5.86 -6.66 14.05
N LEU A 107 6.74 -7.11 13.17
CA LEU A 107 7.01 -6.48 11.88
C LEU A 107 6.22 -7.20 10.80
N VAL A 108 5.41 -6.46 10.05
CA VAL A 108 4.73 -6.93 8.84
C VAL A 108 5.37 -6.21 7.67
N GLU A 109 5.84 -6.95 6.64
CA GLU A 109 6.61 -6.34 5.57
C GLU A 109 6.61 -7.20 4.30
N ASN A 110 6.82 -6.55 3.15
CA ASN A 110 7.25 -7.18 1.91
C ASN A 110 8.69 -6.77 1.55
N PHE A 111 9.16 -5.68 2.13
CA PHE A 111 10.56 -5.23 2.17
C PHE A 111 10.81 -4.46 3.47
N THR A 112 12.08 -4.19 3.78
CA THR A 112 12.49 -3.23 4.81
C THR A 112 13.30 -2.09 4.20
N TRP A 113 13.29 -0.90 4.83
CA TRP A 113 13.95 0.29 4.26
C TRP A 113 15.46 0.14 4.15
N ASP A 114 16.11 -0.64 5.02
CA ASP A 114 17.52 -1.00 4.88
C ASP A 114 17.79 -1.76 3.57
N TRP A 115 16.94 -2.74 3.26
CA TRP A 115 17.01 -3.47 2.00
C TRP A 115 16.83 -2.52 0.80
N ILE A 116 15.86 -1.61 0.83
CA ILE A 116 15.66 -0.60 -0.23
C ILE A 116 16.93 0.24 -0.39
N TYR A 117 17.45 0.82 0.72
CA TYR A 117 18.58 1.75 0.65
C TYR A 117 19.88 1.08 0.21
N PHE A 118 20.09 -0.19 0.52
CA PHE A 118 21.24 -0.96 0.04
C PHE A 118 21.17 -1.33 -1.43
N ASN A 119 19.96 -1.50 -1.98
CA ASN A 119 19.76 -1.92 -3.37
C ASN A 119 19.48 -0.75 -4.33
N ILE A 120 19.46 0.51 -3.88
CA ILE A 120 19.45 1.66 -4.78
C ILE A 120 20.80 1.81 -5.45
N GLU A 121 20.80 1.82 -6.78
CA GLU A 121 22.02 2.15 -7.55
C GLU A 121 22.48 3.57 -7.22
N GLU A 122 23.80 3.75 -7.05
CA GLU A 122 24.42 5.04 -6.74
C GLU A 122 23.85 5.74 -5.48
N ALA A 123 23.36 4.96 -4.50
CA ALA A 123 22.88 5.53 -3.25
C ALA A 123 23.96 6.35 -2.54
N PRO A 124 23.66 7.57 -2.06
CA PRO A 124 24.58 8.36 -1.24
C PRO A 124 25.08 7.56 -0.03
N SER A 125 26.35 7.76 0.36
CA SER A 125 26.93 7.04 1.52
C SER A 125 26.09 7.23 2.79
N ARG A 126 25.60 8.45 3.03
CA ARG A 126 24.71 8.76 4.17
C ARG A 126 23.41 7.97 4.15
N LEU A 127 22.83 7.70 2.97
CA LEU A 127 21.64 6.85 2.86
C LEU A 127 21.96 5.41 3.27
N ARG A 128 23.13 4.90 2.89
CA ARG A 128 23.62 3.58 3.32
C ARG A 128 23.88 3.52 4.83
N ASP A 129 24.40 4.60 5.41
CA ASP A 129 24.60 4.69 6.87
C ASP A 129 23.24 4.60 7.62
N HIS A 130 22.21 5.26 7.09
CA HIS A 130 20.84 5.07 7.59
C HIS A 130 20.33 3.65 7.40
N GLY A 131 20.64 3.01 6.25
CA GLY A 131 20.34 1.60 6.01
C GLY A 131 20.93 0.70 7.09
N HIS A 132 22.20 0.85 7.47
CA HIS A 132 22.82 0.07 8.54
C HIS A 132 22.10 0.23 9.88
N ARG A 133 21.76 1.48 10.26
CA ARG A 133 20.98 1.74 11.49
C ARG A 133 19.60 1.10 11.45
N MET A 134 18.92 1.15 10.30
CA MET A 134 17.61 0.53 10.12
C MET A 134 17.66 -0.98 10.18
N ALA A 135 18.69 -1.63 9.60
CA ALA A 135 18.88 -3.07 9.71
C ALA A 135 18.95 -3.53 11.17
N GLU A 136 19.69 -2.79 12.02
CA GLU A 136 19.77 -3.06 13.46
C GLU A 136 18.39 -2.94 14.13
N ILE A 137 17.58 -1.96 13.73
CA ILE A 137 16.24 -1.73 14.30
C ILE A 137 15.25 -2.79 13.82
N PHE A 138 15.23 -3.14 12.53
CA PHE A 138 14.35 -4.19 12.02
C PHE A 138 14.67 -5.56 12.61
N ALA A 139 15.93 -5.80 13.01
CA ALA A 139 16.33 -6.98 13.75
C ALA A 139 15.77 -7.05 15.19
N LEU A 140 15.22 -5.97 15.74
CA LEU A 140 14.61 -5.94 17.06
C LEU A 140 13.20 -6.58 17.10
N ALA A 141 12.57 -6.80 15.96
CA ALA A 141 11.23 -7.37 15.91
C ALA A 141 11.19 -8.77 16.56
N ASP A 142 10.26 -8.99 17.50
CA ASP A 142 10.11 -10.28 18.19
C ASP A 142 9.41 -11.30 17.29
N LEU A 143 8.56 -10.84 16.37
CA LEU A 143 7.90 -11.63 15.35
C LEU A 143 7.99 -10.91 14.01
N ARG A 144 8.21 -11.65 12.92
CA ARG A 144 8.21 -11.11 11.57
C ARG A 144 7.24 -11.88 10.68
N ILE A 145 6.41 -11.15 9.95
CA ILE A 145 5.47 -11.67 8.96
C ILE A 145 5.81 -11.05 7.61
N GLN A 146 6.23 -11.87 6.66
CA GLN A 146 6.49 -11.46 5.28
C GLN A 146 5.23 -11.67 4.44
N THR A 147 4.87 -10.65 3.69
CA THR A 147 3.73 -10.68 2.76
C THR A 147 4.23 -10.85 1.34
N GLU A 148 3.66 -11.80 0.59
CA GLU A 148 4.02 -11.97 -0.82
C GLU A 148 3.60 -10.77 -1.69
N PRO A 149 4.40 -10.39 -2.67
CA PRO A 149 5.77 -10.82 -2.95
C PRO A 149 6.80 -10.13 -2.04
N GLU A 150 7.51 -10.91 -1.28
CA GLU A 150 8.62 -10.42 -0.47
C GLU A 150 9.86 -10.12 -1.32
N CYS A 151 10.55 -9.00 -1.03
CA CYS A 151 11.76 -8.59 -1.73
C CYS A 151 12.98 -9.41 -1.33
N GLU A 152 13.05 -9.82 -0.07
CA GLU A 152 14.09 -10.70 0.47
C GLU A 152 13.44 -11.77 1.35
N ARG A 153 13.66 -13.03 1.02
CA ARG A 153 13.09 -14.14 1.77
C ARG A 153 13.90 -14.46 3.02
N LEU A 154 13.29 -14.30 4.18
CA LEU A 154 13.93 -14.59 5.47
C LEU A 154 13.43 -15.91 6.06
N PRO A 155 14.33 -16.88 6.36
CA PRO A 155 13.93 -18.23 6.80
C PRO A 155 13.14 -18.29 8.12
N ALA A 156 13.37 -17.31 9.02
CA ALA A 156 12.71 -17.26 10.33
C ALA A 156 11.37 -16.50 10.34
N ALA A 157 10.96 -15.91 9.19
CA ALA A 157 9.71 -15.17 9.11
C ALA A 157 8.53 -16.12 8.78
N PHE A 158 7.35 -15.77 9.30
CA PHE A 158 6.11 -16.31 8.76
C PHE A 158 5.87 -15.68 7.38
N ARG A 159 5.28 -16.45 6.46
CA ARG A 159 4.93 -15.95 5.13
C ARG A 159 3.44 -16.10 4.93
N VAL A 160 2.84 -15.06 4.37
CA VAL A 160 1.42 -15.03 4.02
C VAL A 160 1.26 -14.54 2.58
N ALA A 161 0.14 -14.86 1.97
CA ALA A 161 -0.26 -14.34 0.67
C ALA A 161 -0.29 -12.78 0.67
N PRO A 162 -0.41 -12.12 -0.49
CA PRO A 162 -0.53 -10.67 -0.53
C PRO A 162 -1.61 -10.13 0.41
N VAL A 163 -1.30 -9.07 1.14
CA VAL A 163 -2.21 -8.47 2.10
C VAL A 163 -2.88 -7.25 1.48
N ALA A 164 -4.20 -7.33 1.33
CA ALA A 164 -5.02 -6.26 0.80
C ALA A 164 -6.21 -5.94 1.70
N ARG A 165 -6.75 -4.74 1.56
CA ARG A 165 -8.01 -4.37 2.18
C ARG A 165 -9.17 -5.11 1.48
N PHE A 166 -10.14 -5.60 2.25
CA PHE A 166 -11.29 -6.29 1.68
C PHE A 166 -12.30 -5.31 1.07
N PRO A 167 -12.84 -5.58 -0.12
CA PRO A 167 -13.94 -4.80 -0.67
C PRO A 167 -15.20 -4.98 0.19
N LYS A 168 -16.06 -3.97 0.18
CA LYS A 168 -17.33 -3.92 0.95
C LYS A 168 -18.55 -4.02 0.06
N LEU A 169 -18.40 -3.64 -1.21
CA LEU A 169 -19.47 -3.60 -2.20
C LEU A 169 -19.22 -4.63 -3.30
N THR A 170 -20.30 -5.13 -3.85
CA THR A 170 -20.28 -5.94 -5.06
C THR A 170 -19.99 -5.07 -6.28
N ARG A 171 -19.50 -5.67 -7.38
CA ARG A 171 -19.31 -4.97 -8.67
C ARG A 171 -20.58 -4.22 -9.11
N ALA A 172 -21.74 -4.86 -9.04
CA ALA A 172 -23.00 -4.24 -9.45
C ALA A 172 -23.35 -2.98 -8.64
N GLU A 173 -23.09 -2.99 -7.32
CA GLU A 173 -23.31 -1.83 -6.46
C GLU A 173 -22.34 -0.68 -6.80
N VAL A 174 -21.06 -0.99 -7.09
CA VAL A 174 -20.09 0.01 -7.50
C VAL A 174 -20.47 0.63 -8.84
N LEU A 175 -20.75 -0.19 -9.85
CA LEU A 175 -21.16 0.28 -11.19
C LEU A 175 -22.41 1.16 -11.12
N SER A 176 -23.41 0.74 -10.31
CA SER A 176 -24.62 1.51 -10.07
C SER A 176 -24.34 2.89 -9.45
N ARG A 177 -23.46 2.97 -8.43
CA ARG A 177 -23.05 4.24 -7.80
C ARG A 177 -22.34 5.18 -8.76
N LEU A 178 -21.54 4.61 -9.68
CA LEU A 178 -20.81 5.37 -10.69
C LEU A 178 -21.65 5.70 -11.92
N ALA A 179 -22.90 5.20 -12.00
CA ALA A 179 -23.75 5.25 -13.18
C ALA A 179 -23.05 4.69 -14.44
N VAL A 180 -22.33 3.56 -14.26
CA VAL A 180 -21.71 2.76 -15.32
C VAL A 180 -22.63 1.59 -15.61
N PRO A 181 -22.99 1.29 -16.89
CA PRO A 181 -23.81 0.14 -17.23
C PRO A 181 -23.13 -1.20 -16.86
N ASP A 182 -23.91 -2.15 -16.37
CA ASP A 182 -23.39 -3.44 -15.85
C ASP A 182 -22.66 -4.29 -16.90
N ASN A 183 -23.00 -4.12 -18.17
CA ASN A 183 -22.41 -4.85 -19.29
C ASN A 183 -21.17 -4.16 -19.88
N GLU A 184 -20.75 -3.04 -19.32
CA GLU A 184 -19.59 -2.29 -19.80
C GLU A 184 -18.34 -2.61 -18.98
N LYS A 185 -17.18 -2.44 -19.62
CA LYS A 185 -15.88 -2.58 -18.97
C LYS A 185 -15.53 -1.34 -18.15
N MET A 186 -14.83 -1.54 -17.05
CA MET A 186 -14.35 -0.46 -16.20
C MET A 186 -12.84 -0.61 -15.90
N VAL A 187 -12.11 0.46 -16.10
CA VAL A 187 -10.67 0.58 -15.81
C VAL A 187 -10.47 1.61 -14.70
N VAL A 188 -9.72 1.27 -13.67
CA VAL A 188 -9.30 2.20 -12.62
C VAL A 188 -7.87 2.65 -12.90
N VAL A 189 -7.63 3.96 -13.01
CA VAL A 189 -6.28 4.52 -13.14
C VAL A 189 -5.88 5.13 -11.80
N SER A 190 -4.86 4.57 -11.13
CA SER A 190 -4.47 4.96 -9.76
C SER A 190 -2.95 5.09 -9.61
N MET A 191 -2.48 6.20 -9.06
CA MET A 191 -1.07 6.45 -8.76
C MET A 191 -0.70 6.21 -7.29
N GLY A 192 -1.52 5.47 -6.54
CA GLY A 192 -1.23 5.07 -5.17
C GLY A 192 -1.14 6.24 -4.18
N GLY A 193 -2.01 7.23 -4.29
CA GLY A 193 -2.08 8.36 -3.37
C GLY A 193 -1.02 9.46 -3.61
N VAL A 194 -0.20 9.34 -4.64
CA VAL A 194 0.70 10.42 -5.07
C VAL A 194 -0.07 11.30 -6.07
N PRO A 195 -0.13 12.64 -5.85
CA PRO A 195 -0.76 13.55 -6.80
C PRO A 195 -0.17 13.38 -8.20
N TRP A 196 -1.03 13.32 -9.20
CA TRP A 196 -0.65 13.22 -10.60
C TRP A 196 -1.37 14.29 -11.42
N ASP A 197 -0.66 14.94 -12.33
CA ASP A 197 -1.25 15.97 -13.17
C ASP A 197 -2.28 15.36 -14.12
N SER A 198 -3.52 15.82 -14.00
CA SER A 198 -4.65 15.35 -14.80
C SER A 198 -4.77 16.01 -16.17
N SER A 199 -3.80 16.84 -16.58
CA SER A 199 -3.86 17.56 -17.87
C SER A 199 -3.88 16.62 -19.10
N GLY A 200 -3.32 15.41 -18.96
CA GLY A 200 -3.31 14.37 -20.00
C GLY A 200 -4.61 13.55 -20.13
N PHE A 201 -5.56 13.70 -19.21
CA PHE A 201 -6.77 12.85 -19.20
C PHE A 201 -7.78 13.12 -20.30
N SER A 202 -7.61 14.19 -21.09
CA SER A 202 -8.49 14.47 -22.23
C SER A 202 -8.48 13.35 -23.30
N ALA A 203 -7.39 12.61 -23.42
CA ALA A 203 -7.31 11.43 -24.30
C ALA A 203 -8.30 10.33 -23.90
N PHE A 204 -8.73 10.28 -22.64
CA PHE A 204 -9.61 9.24 -22.10
C PHE A 204 -11.10 9.59 -22.18
N GLU A 205 -11.45 10.82 -22.54
CA GLU A 205 -12.84 11.25 -22.66
C GLU A 205 -13.60 10.47 -23.75
N HIS A 206 -12.88 10.00 -24.75
CA HIS A 206 -13.38 9.29 -25.91
C HIS A 206 -12.88 7.84 -25.99
N ALA A 207 -12.47 7.26 -24.84
CA ALA A 207 -12.05 5.87 -24.80
C ALA A 207 -13.19 4.97 -25.27
N ASP A 208 -12.98 4.25 -26.40
CA ASP A 208 -13.91 3.23 -26.85
C ASP A 208 -13.71 1.95 -26.01
N GLY A 209 -14.79 1.27 -25.67
CA GLY A 209 -14.76 -0.05 -25.06
C GLY A 209 -14.77 -0.08 -23.52
N ALA A 210 -14.35 0.98 -22.79
CA ALA A 210 -14.31 0.97 -21.34
C ALA A 210 -14.63 2.32 -20.69
N TRP A 211 -15.08 2.28 -19.44
CA TRP A 211 -15.17 3.44 -18.55
C TRP A 211 -13.86 3.61 -17.80
N ILE A 212 -13.34 4.82 -17.78
CA ILE A 212 -12.09 5.16 -17.09
C ILE A 212 -12.45 5.89 -15.81
N VAL A 213 -12.04 5.34 -14.66
CA VAL A 213 -12.27 5.92 -13.33
C VAL A 213 -10.93 6.31 -12.72
N VAL A 214 -10.80 7.58 -12.33
CA VAL A 214 -9.54 8.13 -11.79
C VAL A 214 -9.79 8.66 -10.38
N PRO A 215 -9.54 7.87 -9.33
CA PRO A 215 -9.53 8.35 -7.95
C PRO A 215 -8.42 9.39 -7.75
N GLY A 216 -8.76 10.53 -7.12
CA GLY A 216 -7.84 11.65 -6.99
C GLY A 216 -7.67 12.50 -8.26
N GLY A 217 -8.48 12.25 -9.30
CA GLY A 217 -8.44 12.99 -10.57
C GLY A 217 -9.03 14.40 -10.52
N THR A 218 -9.57 14.83 -9.38
CA THR A 218 -10.08 16.18 -9.17
C THR A 218 -9.93 16.62 -7.71
N GLU A 219 -9.61 17.88 -7.50
CA GLU A 219 -9.63 18.51 -6.15
C GLU A 219 -11.05 18.90 -5.69
N GLY A 220 -11.99 19.00 -6.63
CA GLY A 220 -13.38 19.37 -6.38
C GLY A 220 -14.31 18.15 -6.41
N PRO A 221 -15.63 18.39 -6.62
CA PRO A 221 -16.60 17.28 -6.73
C PRO A 221 -16.28 16.39 -7.93
N ALA A 222 -16.81 15.15 -7.90
CA ALA A 222 -16.69 14.22 -9.00
C ALA A 222 -17.13 14.86 -10.33
N ARG A 223 -16.40 14.58 -11.40
CA ARG A 223 -16.64 15.10 -12.74
C ARG A 223 -16.72 13.96 -13.74
N ARG A 224 -17.67 14.06 -14.67
CA ARG A 224 -17.83 13.13 -15.77
C ARG A 224 -17.61 13.85 -17.10
N ARG A 225 -16.81 13.27 -17.98
CA ARG A 225 -16.57 13.72 -19.35
C ARG A 225 -16.60 12.50 -20.27
N GLY A 226 -17.71 12.32 -20.99
CA GLY A 226 -17.93 11.09 -21.75
C GLY A 226 -17.86 9.85 -20.86
N ARG A 227 -16.91 8.96 -21.14
CA ARG A 227 -16.64 7.74 -20.35
C ARG A 227 -15.56 7.92 -19.26
N LEU A 228 -15.03 9.11 -19.09
CA LEU A 228 -14.07 9.45 -18.07
C LEU A 228 -14.78 9.96 -16.80
N LEU A 229 -14.48 9.34 -15.64
CA LEU A 229 -14.94 9.71 -14.31
C LEU A 229 -13.74 10.13 -13.46
N LEU A 230 -13.66 11.41 -13.14
CA LEU A 230 -12.68 11.96 -12.21
C LEU A 230 -13.33 12.04 -10.82
N LEU A 231 -12.80 11.28 -9.88
CA LEU A 231 -13.27 11.28 -8.49
C LEU A 231 -12.33 12.12 -7.62
N PRO A 232 -12.82 12.77 -6.54
CA PRO A 232 -11.96 13.38 -5.55
C PRO A 232 -11.09 12.33 -4.86
N PHE A 233 -10.00 12.78 -4.21
CA PHE A 233 -9.08 11.89 -3.51
C PHE A 233 -9.77 11.09 -2.38
N HIS A 234 -10.70 11.72 -1.66
CA HIS A 234 -11.59 11.06 -0.71
C HIS A 234 -13.03 11.11 -1.27
N ALA A 235 -13.36 10.14 -2.09
CA ALA A 235 -14.69 9.96 -2.66
C ALA A 235 -15.56 9.10 -1.75
N ASP A 236 -16.90 9.18 -1.92
CA ASP A 236 -17.88 8.33 -1.21
C ASP A 236 -17.89 6.86 -1.72
N ILE A 237 -16.78 6.44 -2.32
CA ILE A 237 -16.56 5.05 -2.76
C ILE A 237 -15.20 4.60 -2.22
N TYR A 238 -15.22 3.50 -1.52
CA TYR A 238 -14.03 2.89 -0.94
C TYR A 238 -13.09 2.38 -2.04
N HIS A 239 -11.81 2.79 -2.03
CA HIS A 239 -10.86 2.46 -3.09
C HIS A 239 -10.76 0.95 -3.41
N PRO A 240 -10.72 0.03 -2.42
CA PRO A 240 -10.74 -1.40 -2.71
C PRO A 240 -11.99 -1.88 -3.44
N ASP A 241 -13.14 -1.22 -3.24
CA ASP A 241 -14.36 -1.54 -4.00
C ASP A 241 -14.20 -1.19 -5.48
N LEU A 242 -13.56 -0.01 -5.78
CA LEU A 242 -13.27 0.39 -7.15
C LEU A 242 -12.35 -0.62 -7.84
N VAL A 243 -11.27 -1.02 -7.16
CA VAL A 243 -10.30 -1.99 -7.69
C VAL A 243 -10.98 -3.34 -7.92
N ALA A 244 -11.69 -3.88 -6.94
CA ALA A 244 -12.36 -5.18 -7.07
C ALA A 244 -13.50 -5.19 -8.10
N ALA A 245 -14.12 -4.03 -8.37
CA ALA A 245 -15.14 -3.90 -9.38
C ALA A 245 -14.58 -3.66 -10.79
N SER A 246 -13.30 -3.34 -10.92
CA SER A 246 -12.69 -3.04 -12.22
C SER A 246 -12.31 -4.31 -13.01
N ASP A 247 -12.36 -4.22 -14.33
CA ASP A 247 -11.84 -5.26 -15.22
C ASP A 247 -10.31 -5.17 -15.34
N ALA A 248 -9.77 -3.95 -15.25
CA ALA A 248 -8.34 -3.70 -15.21
C ALA A 248 -8.00 -2.49 -14.31
N VAL A 249 -6.79 -2.51 -13.77
CA VAL A 249 -6.17 -1.39 -13.06
C VAL A 249 -4.96 -0.93 -13.86
N VAL A 250 -4.82 0.36 -14.06
CA VAL A 250 -3.64 0.99 -14.65
C VAL A 250 -2.93 1.79 -13.57
N SER A 251 -1.66 1.48 -13.29
CA SER A 251 -0.96 2.14 -12.18
C SER A 251 0.56 2.14 -12.32
N LYS A 252 1.21 2.96 -11.50
CA LYS A 252 2.62 2.66 -11.16
C LYS A 252 2.68 1.36 -10.38
N LEU A 253 3.76 0.60 -10.55
CA LEU A 253 3.95 -0.64 -9.82
C LEU A 253 4.28 -0.35 -8.35
N GLY A 254 3.39 -0.76 -7.45
CA GLY A 254 3.54 -0.60 -6.00
C GLY A 254 2.71 -1.65 -5.26
N TYR A 255 3.23 -2.12 -4.11
CA TYR A 255 2.71 -3.25 -3.36
C TYR A 255 1.20 -3.20 -3.14
N SER A 256 0.68 -2.11 -2.57
CA SER A 256 -0.74 -2.02 -2.19
C SER A 256 -1.67 -2.19 -3.38
N THR A 257 -1.34 -1.57 -4.53
CA THR A 257 -2.14 -1.69 -5.76
C THR A 257 -2.07 -3.10 -6.34
N VAL A 258 -0.87 -3.70 -6.33
CA VAL A 258 -0.67 -5.09 -6.77
C VAL A 258 -1.51 -6.04 -5.91
N ALA A 259 -1.44 -5.91 -4.59
CA ALA A 259 -2.18 -6.77 -3.66
C ALA A 259 -3.71 -6.60 -3.82
N GLU A 260 -4.20 -5.36 -3.94
CA GLU A 260 -5.64 -5.10 -4.15
C GLU A 260 -6.13 -5.63 -5.50
N ALA A 261 -5.38 -5.40 -6.59
CA ALA A 261 -5.73 -5.91 -7.91
C ALA A 261 -5.68 -7.45 -7.96
N TYR A 262 -4.68 -8.06 -7.34
CA TYR A 262 -4.59 -9.52 -7.21
C TYR A 262 -5.80 -10.09 -6.46
N CYS A 263 -6.09 -9.60 -5.27
CA CYS A 263 -7.22 -10.07 -4.46
C CYS A 263 -8.58 -9.77 -5.11
N GLY A 264 -8.70 -8.62 -5.83
CA GLY A 264 -9.88 -8.21 -6.57
C GLY A 264 -10.09 -8.94 -7.88
N ALA A 265 -9.14 -9.76 -8.32
CA ALA A 265 -9.15 -10.45 -9.61
C ALA A 265 -9.11 -9.52 -10.84
N SER A 266 -8.69 -8.26 -10.68
CA SER A 266 -8.53 -7.31 -11.78
C SER A 266 -7.25 -7.61 -12.58
N ALA A 267 -7.26 -7.35 -13.87
CA ALA A 267 -6.03 -7.31 -14.67
C ALA A 267 -5.20 -6.08 -14.30
N LEU A 268 -3.89 -6.10 -14.59
CA LEU A 268 -3.00 -5.01 -14.20
C LEU A 268 -2.14 -4.55 -15.40
N ALA A 269 -2.33 -3.31 -15.85
CA ALA A 269 -1.37 -2.61 -16.68
C ALA A 269 -0.49 -1.71 -15.79
N TYR A 270 0.83 -1.89 -15.85
CA TYR A 270 1.70 -1.24 -14.86
C TYR A 270 2.93 -0.56 -15.48
N VAL A 271 3.31 0.55 -14.87
CA VAL A 271 4.58 1.23 -15.14
C VAL A 271 5.56 0.88 -14.03
N GLU A 272 6.72 0.36 -14.40
CA GLU A 272 7.80 0.11 -13.44
C GLU A 272 8.45 1.42 -12.98
N ARG A 273 8.89 1.41 -11.72
CA ARG A 273 9.72 2.47 -11.15
C ARG A 273 11.18 2.08 -11.36
N SER A 274 11.84 2.71 -12.33
CA SER A 274 13.15 2.30 -12.81
C SER A 274 14.25 2.28 -11.75
N ARG A 275 14.16 3.13 -10.72
CA ARG A 275 15.16 3.26 -9.65
C ARG A 275 14.74 2.66 -8.32
N PHE A 276 13.52 2.16 -8.19
CA PHE A 276 13.01 1.61 -6.93
C PHE A 276 13.21 0.09 -6.88
N PRO A 277 14.04 -0.43 -5.97
CA PRO A 277 14.46 -1.84 -5.96
C PRO A 277 13.33 -2.87 -5.84
N GLU A 278 12.21 -2.51 -5.22
CA GLU A 278 11.01 -3.36 -5.14
C GLU A 278 10.40 -3.66 -6.52
N SER A 279 10.48 -2.70 -7.45
CA SER A 279 9.75 -2.75 -8.71
C SER A 279 10.01 -4.02 -9.52
N PRO A 280 11.25 -4.46 -9.77
CA PRO A 280 11.51 -5.70 -10.52
C PRO A 280 11.06 -6.97 -9.77
N VAL A 281 10.94 -6.93 -8.44
CA VAL A 281 10.41 -8.06 -7.65
C VAL A 281 8.91 -8.17 -7.87
N LEU A 282 8.20 -7.05 -7.75
CA LEU A 282 6.76 -6.99 -8.02
C LEU A 282 6.44 -7.39 -9.46
N ALA A 283 7.21 -6.88 -10.45
CA ALA A 283 6.99 -7.18 -11.86
C ALA A 283 7.04 -8.69 -12.15
N ARG A 284 8.10 -9.36 -11.72
CA ARG A 284 8.23 -10.82 -11.87
C ARG A 284 7.09 -11.59 -11.23
N TRP A 285 6.67 -11.18 -10.03
CA TRP A 285 5.58 -11.83 -9.32
C TRP A 285 4.24 -11.61 -10.04
N VAL A 286 3.95 -10.39 -10.47
CA VAL A 286 2.75 -10.01 -11.22
C VAL A 286 2.66 -10.81 -12.52
N GLU A 287 3.74 -10.87 -13.30
CA GLU A 287 3.80 -11.64 -14.55
C GLU A 287 3.53 -13.14 -14.33
N GLY A 288 3.93 -13.69 -13.20
CA GLY A 288 3.67 -15.09 -12.85
C GLY A 288 2.25 -15.38 -12.37
N ASN A 289 1.60 -14.43 -11.70
CA ASN A 289 0.39 -14.66 -10.90
C ASN A 289 -0.86 -13.91 -11.40
N MET A 290 -0.72 -12.88 -12.25
CA MET A 290 -1.83 -12.03 -12.69
C MET A 290 -1.90 -11.96 -14.21
N VAL A 291 -3.08 -11.66 -14.74
CA VAL A 291 -3.21 -11.11 -16.09
C VAL A 291 -2.65 -9.69 -16.04
N ALA A 292 -1.53 -9.46 -16.68
CA ALA A 292 -0.85 -8.18 -16.58
C ALA A 292 0.00 -7.88 -17.80
N ALA A 293 0.22 -6.59 -18.04
CA ALA A 293 1.13 -6.10 -19.06
C ALA A 293 1.91 -4.89 -18.53
N LYS A 294 3.18 -4.83 -18.87
CA LYS A 294 3.99 -3.63 -18.68
C LYS A 294 3.64 -2.59 -19.72
N ILE A 295 3.52 -1.34 -19.29
CA ILE A 295 3.39 -0.16 -20.17
C ILE A 295 4.50 0.83 -19.87
N GLU A 296 4.88 1.63 -20.85
CA GLU A 296 5.87 2.68 -20.63
C GLU A 296 5.19 3.94 -20.03
N LYS A 297 5.99 4.78 -19.37
CA LYS A 297 5.48 6.01 -18.75
C LYS A 297 4.84 6.94 -19.80
N ASP A 298 5.44 7.07 -20.95
CA ASP A 298 4.93 7.92 -22.04
C ASP A 298 3.58 7.40 -22.57
N ASP A 299 3.38 6.07 -22.61
CA ASP A 299 2.10 5.45 -22.96
C ASP A 299 1.03 5.75 -21.92
N LEU A 300 1.42 5.78 -20.63
CA LEU A 300 0.50 6.17 -19.55
C LEU A 300 0.01 7.62 -19.73
N GLU A 301 0.89 8.54 -20.08
CA GLU A 301 0.58 9.95 -20.24
C GLU A 301 -0.21 10.24 -21.55
N SER A 302 0.10 9.53 -22.62
CA SER A 302 -0.55 9.70 -23.94
C SER A 302 -1.89 8.97 -24.08
N GLY A 303 -2.14 7.95 -23.26
CA GLY A 303 -3.31 7.07 -23.38
C GLY A 303 -3.11 5.88 -24.32
N ALA A 304 -1.91 5.66 -24.86
CA ALA A 304 -1.62 4.51 -25.74
C ALA A 304 -1.82 3.15 -25.03
N TRP A 305 -1.82 3.13 -23.69
CA TRP A 305 -2.13 1.94 -22.91
C TRP A 305 -3.55 1.39 -23.09
N LEU A 306 -4.47 2.14 -23.69
CA LEU A 306 -5.84 1.66 -23.96
C LEU A 306 -5.84 0.40 -24.82
N GLU A 307 -4.99 0.33 -25.84
CA GLU A 307 -4.84 -0.86 -26.69
C GLU A 307 -4.35 -2.08 -25.88
N VAL A 308 -3.40 -1.84 -24.97
CA VAL A 308 -2.88 -2.89 -24.08
C VAL A 308 -3.98 -3.44 -23.16
N VAL A 309 -4.82 -2.55 -22.62
CA VAL A 309 -5.91 -2.95 -21.71
C VAL A 309 -6.98 -3.78 -22.46
N ASP A 310 -7.27 -3.49 -23.70
CA ASP A 310 -8.20 -4.30 -24.51
C ASP A 310 -7.71 -5.74 -24.68
N GLU A 311 -6.40 -5.96 -24.83
CA GLU A 311 -5.81 -7.29 -24.83
C GLU A 311 -5.97 -8.00 -23.47
N LEU A 312 -5.81 -7.25 -22.36
CA LEU A 312 -5.97 -7.80 -21.00
C LEU A 312 -7.41 -8.27 -20.73
N PHE A 313 -8.42 -7.61 -21.30
CA PHE A 313 -9.83 -8.01 -21.11
C PHE A 313 -10.15 -9.38 -21.70
N THR A 314 -9.40 -9.83 -22.68
CA THR A 314 -9.59 -11.10 -23.39
C THR A 314 -8.65 -12.20 -22.93
N ALA A 315 -7.62 -11.85 -22.15
CA ALA A 315 -6.64 -12.81 -21.67
C ALA A 315 -7.25 -13.79 -20.65
N PRO A 316 -6.89 -15.08 -20.71
CA PRO A 316 -7.37 -16.06 -19.74
C PRO A 316 -6.83 -15.76 -18.33
N PRO A 317 -7.62 -15.99 -17.27
CA PRO A 317 -7.17 -15.79 -15.89
C PRO A 317 -6.00 -16.72 -15.58
N LYS A 318 -4.94 -16.19 -14.95
CA LYS A 318 -3.73 -16.99 -14.60
C LYS A 318 -3.87 -17.76 -13.31
N ASN A 319 -4.59 -17.24 -12.34
CA ASN A 319 -4.77 -17.87 -11.04
C ASN A 319 -6.22 -17.69 -10.58
N SER A 320 -6.92 -18.79 -10.33
CA SER A 320 -8.30 -18.80 -9.83
C SER A 320 -8.38 -18.86 -8.30
N ASP A 321 -7.33 -19.33 -7.63
CA ASP A 321 -7.26 -19.45 -6.16
C ASP A 321 -6.43 -18.30 -5.58
N ARG A 322 -7.04 -17.13 -5.49
CA ARG A 322 -6.41 -15.92 -4.99
C ARG A 322 -6.71 -15.74 -3.52
N GLN A 323 -5.66 -15.83 -2.71
CA GLN A 323 -5.77 -15.70 -1.27
C GLN A 323 -5.37 -14.30 -0.82
N ASN A 324 -6.11 -13.75 0.14
CA ASN A 324 -5.72 -12.54 0.86
C ASN A 324 -5.09 -12.94 2.20
N GLY A 325 -3.81 -12.65 2.36
CA GLY A 325 -3.03 -13.01 3.54
C GLY A 325 -3.40 -12.24 4.82
N ALA A 326 -4.31 -11.27 4.74
CA ALA A 326 -4.68 -10.44 5.90
C ALA A 326 -5.28 -11.26 7.06
N THR A 327 -6.10 -12.26 6.74
CA THR A 327 -6.69 -13.15 7.76
C THR A 327 -5.61 -14.00 8.42
N GLU A 328 -4.74 -14.64 7.63
CA GLU A 328 -3.65 -15.48 8.15
C GLU A 328 -2.66 -14.66 9.00
N ALA A 329 -2.28 -13.46 8.53
CA ALA A 329 -1.43 -12.56 9.31
C ALA A 329 -2.06 -12.19 10.67
N ALA A 330 -3.37 -11.90 10.67
CA ALA A 330 -4.09 -11.62 11.91
C ALA A 330 -4.12 -12.83 12.86
N GLU A 331 -4.36 -14.04 12.33
CA GLU A 331 -4.36 -15.28 13.11
C GLU A 331 -2.98 -15.56 13.73
N ILE A 332 -1.89 -15.37 12.97
CA ILE A 332 -0.51 -15.53 13.47
C ILE A 332 -0.27 -14.56 14.66
N ILE A 333 -0.63 -13.28 14.50
CA ILE A 333 -0.47 -12.28 15.57
C ILE A 333 -1.29 -12.68 16.79
N LEU A 334 -2.56 -13.00 16.63
CA LEU A 334 -3.46 -13.35 17.73
C LEU A 334 -3.06 -14.64 18.43
N LYS A 335 -2.55 -15.64 17.70
CA LYS A 335 -2.04 -16.87 18.27
C LYS A 335 -0.77 -16.65 19.11
N SER A 336 0.10 -15.74 18.64
CA SER A 336 1.38 -15.46 19.32
C SER A 336 1.22 -14.57 20.56
N TYR A 337 0.28 -13.63 20.53
CA TYR A 337 0.15 -12.60 21.58
C TYR A 337 -1.27 -12.44 22.12
N GLY A 338 -2.25 -13.19 21.61
CA GLY A 338 -3.66 -13.01 21.97
C GLY A 338 -3.98 -13.19 23.44
N SER A 339 -3.21 -13.98 24.20
CA SER A 339 -3.37 -14.11 25.65
C SER A 339 -3.06 -12.81 26.43
N ASN A 340 -2.29 -11.92 25.81
CA ASN A 340 -1.82 -10.67 26.41
C ASN A 340 -2.64 -9.45 25.95
N LEU A 341 -3.44 -9.61 24.88
CA LEU A 341 -4.29 -8.53 24.36
C LEU A 341 -5.58 -8.48 25.20
N GLY A 342 -5.65 -7.53 26.11
CA GLY A 342 -6.75 -7.35 27.06
C GLY A 342 -8.03 -6.75 26.47
#